data_479021bd83a9694ab2895ee9fdab76c3
#
_entry.id   479021bd83a9694ab2895ee9fdab76c3
#
_cell.length_a   1.000
_cell.length_b   1.000
_cell.length_c   1.000
_cell.angle_alpha   90.00
_cell.angle_beta   90.00
_cell.angle_gamma   90.00
#
_symmetry.space_group_name_H-M   'P 1'
#
loop_
_entity.id
_entity.type
_entity.pdbx_description
1 polymer ?
#
loop_
_entity_poly.entity_id
_entity_poly.type
_entity_poly.pdbx_seq_one_letter_code
_entity_poly.pdbx_strand_id
1 'polypeptide(L)'
;MILMVCIDDSCGLMFNHRRQSQDRVLRARMLDMAAQTRLWVTPYTKKQFEPDAPVCVSDTPWLDAGAGDYYFAEDGEMPVERAEQVYLYRWNRAYPGDRHFTADLAALGFALARSEEFAGYSHECITEEIYVRKGE
;
A
#
# COMPACT_ATOMS: atom_id res chain seq x y z
N MET A 1 -9.06 3.36 8.67
CA MET A 1 -8.11 3.46 7.55
C MET A 1 -7.54 2.09 7.26
N ILE A 2 -7.53 1.69 6.00
CA ILE A 2 -6.93 0.45 5.52
C ILE A 2 -5.64 0.84 4.82
N LEU A 3 -4.51 0.33 5.32
CA LEU A 3 -3.18 0.71 4.83
C LEU A 3 -2.75 -0.20 3.68
N MET A 4 -2.31 0.40 2.58
CA MET A 4 -1.73 -0.31 1.42
C MET A 4 -0.27 0.07 1.27
N VAL A 5 0.61 -0.92 1.18
CA VAL A 5 2.07 -0.72 1.08
C VAL A 5 2.66 -1.69 0.07
N CYS A 6 3.56 -1.19 -0.78
CA CYS A 6 4.32 -2.03 -1.71
C CYS A 6 5.73 -2.25 -1.17
N ILE A 7 6.21 -3.47 -1.19
CA ILE A 7 7.54 -3.83 -0.69
C ILE A 7 8.28 -4.74 -1.67
N ASP A 8 9.61 -4.64 -1.66
CA ASP A 8 10.47 -5.55 -2.41
C ASP A 8 10.87 -6.78 -1.56
N ASP A 9 11.79 -7.59 -2.06
CA ASP A 9 12.20 -8.84 -1.38
C ASP A 9 12.88 -8.61 -0.03
N SER A 10 13.39 -7.39 0.22
CA SER A 10 14.00 -7.00 1.50
C SER A 10 13.11 -6.10 2.33
N CYS A 11 11.80 -6.08 2.07
CA CYS A 11 10.84 -5.18 2.69
C CYS A 11 11.14 -3.70 2.41
N GLY A 12 11.84 -3.41 1.33
CA GLY A 12 12.14 -2.05 0.91
C GLY A 12 10.92 -1.32 0.42
N LEU A 13 10.85 -0.03 0.71
CA LEU A 13 9.75 0.86 0.32
C LEU A 13 10.19 1.87 -0.71
N MET A 14 11.34 2.49 -0.49
CA MET A 14 11.84 3.60 -1.29
C MET A 14 13.36 3.55 -1.38
N PHE A 15 13.90 4.24 -2.38
CA PHE A 15 15.32 4.49 -2.51
C PHE A 15 15.54 5.94 -2.96
N ASN A 16 16.40 6.65 -2.25
CA ASN A 16 16.77 8.03 -2.57
C ASN A 16 15.53 8.92 -2.73
N HIS A 17 14.58 8.81 -1.79
CA HIS A 17 13.30 9.54 -1.75
C HIS A 17 12.38 9.26 -2.94
N ARG A 18 12.54 8.11 -3.61
CA ARG A 18 11.72 7.71 -4.74
C ARG A 18 11.16 6.31 -4.52
N ARG A 19 9.97 6.04 -5.08
CA ARG A 19 9.42 4.68 -5.06
C ARG A 19 10.34 3.73 -5.81
N GLN A 20 10.41 2.50 -5.34
CA GLN A 20 11.22 1.48 -5.99
C GLN A 20 10.64 1.04 -7.34
N SER A 21 9.31 1.00 -7.43
CA SER A 21 8.62 0.57 -8.64
C SER A 21 7.18 1.05 -8.65
N GLN A 22 6.50 0.85 -9.76
CA GLN A 22 5.07 1.10 -9.91
C GLN A 22 4.51 0.13 -10.95
N ASP A 23 3.19 -0.06 -10.93
CA ASP A 23 2.55 -1.00 -11.85
C ASP A 23 1.13 -0.55 -12.16
N ARG A 24 0.81 -0.50 -13.45
CA ARG A 24 -0.49 -0.07 -13.93
C ARG A 24 -1.62 -0.98 -13.46
N VAL A 25 -1.41 -2.29 -13.51
CA VAL A 25 -2.43 -3.27 -13.08
C VAL A 25 -2.70 -3.14 -11.59
N LEU A 26 -1.63 -2.95 -10.79
CA LEU A 26 -1.78 -2.75 -9.35
C LEU A 26 -2.57 -1.48 -9.04
N ARG A 27 -2.26 -0.36 -9.72
CA ARG A 27 -3.02 0.88 -9.50
C ARG A 27 -4.50 0.71 -9.83
N ALA A 28 -4.81 0.04 -10.93
CA ALA A 28 -6.20 -0.24 -11.30
C ALA A 28 -6.90 -1.10 -10.24
N ARG A 29 -6.20 -2.08 -9.70
CA ARG A 29 -6.72 -2.95 -8.64
C ARG A 29 -7.04 -2.16 -7.36
N MET A 30 -6.15 -1.23 -6.98
CA MET A 30 -6.37 -0.36 -5.81
C MET A 30 -7.58 0.55 -6.01
N LEU A 31 -7.71 1.15 -7.19
CA LEU A 31 -8.86 2.02 -7.51
C LEU A 31 -10.17 1.24 -7.47
N ASP A 32 -10.17 0.02 -7.96
CA ASP A 32 -11.33 -0.86 -7.97
C ASP A 32 -11.76 -1.23 -6.55
N MET A 33 -10.81 -1.58 -5.70
CA MET A 33 -11.07 -1.87 -4.28
C MET A 33 -11.69 -0.69 -3.56
N ALA A 34 -11.22 0.51 -3.83
CA ALA A 34 -11.63 1.72 -3.16
C ALA A 34 -12.85 2.39 -3.81
N ALA A 35 -13.44 1.77 -4.84
CA ALA A 35 -14.52 2.38 -5.63
C ALA A 35 -15.76 2.77 -4.80
N GLN A 36 -16.03 2.04 -3.71
CA GLN A 36 -17.17 2.31 -2.84
C GLN A 36 -16.82 3.16 -1.62
N THR A 37 -15.55 3.47 -1.44
CA THR A 37 -15.05 4.33 -0.36
C THR A 37 -14.12 5.38 -0.96
N ARG A 38 -12.92 5.53 -0.42
CA ARG A 38 -11.94 6.51 -0.90
C ARG A 38 -10.54 5.92 -0.87
N LEU A 39 -9.74 6.31 -1.85
CA LEU A 39 -8.31 6.03 -1.87
C LEU A 39 -7.58 7.34 -1.61
N TRP A 40 -6.85 7.40 -0.51
CA TRP A 40 -6.08 8.56 -0.10
C TRP A 40 -4.62 8.40 -0.50
N VAL A 41 -4.03 9.48 -1.00
CA VAL A 41 -2.62 9.50 -1.43
C VAL A 41 -2.00 10.85 -1.09
N THR A 42 -0.67 10.88 -0.96
CA THR A 42 0.08 12.13 -0.87
C THR A 42 0.21 12.76 -2.26
N PRO A 43 0.61 14.05 -2.36
CA PRO A 43 0.90 14.65 -3.66
C PRO A 43 1.96 13.89 -4.46
N TYR A 44 2.96 13.33 -3.80
CA TYR A 44 3.98 12.50 -4.45
C TYR A 44 3.35 11.24 -5.08
N THR A 45 2.56 10.52 -4.32
CA THR A 45 1.93 9.27 -4.77
C THR A 45 0.91 9.53 -5.90
N LYS A 46 0.22 10.68 -5.84
CA LYS A 46 -0.73 11.08 -6.89
C LYS A 46 -0.09 11.11 -8.28
N LYS A 47 1.18 11.43 -8.38
CA LYS A 47 1.86 11.62 -9.67
C LYS A 47 1.90 10.35 -10.53
N GLN A 48 1.78 9.17 -9.94
CA GLN A 48 1.76 7.92 -10.70
C GLN A 48 0.38 7.56 -11.25
N PHE A 49 -0.66 8.24 -10.79
CA PHE A 49 -2.03 8.02 -11.27
C PHE A 49 -2.36 8.95 -12.42
N GLU A 50 -3.37 8.57 -13.22
CA GLU A 50 -3.88 9.45 -14.28
C GLU A 50 -4.42 10.74 -13.65
N PRO A 51 -4.37 11.89 -14.38
CA PRO A 51 -4.82 13.17 -13.81
C PRO A 51 -6.26 13.16 -13.29
N ASP A 52 -7.14 12.36 -13.90
CA ASP A 52 -8.54 12.26 -13.53
C ASP A 52 -8.86 11.07 -12.63
N ALA A 53 -7.85 10.35 -12.14
CA ALA A 53 -8.07 9.22 -11.25
C ALA A 53 -8.82 9.64 -9.98
N PRO A 54 -9.81 8.84 -9.50
CA PRO A 54 -10.63 9.21 -8.35
C PRO A 54 -9.89 8.94 -7.03
N VAL A 55 -8.85 9.72 -6.78
CA VAL A 55 -8.08 9.65 -5.53
C VAL A 55 -8.25 10.94 -4.73
N CYS A 56 -8.15 10.84 -3.41
CA CYS A 56 -8.16 11.99 -2.51
C CYS A 56 -6.72 12.33 -2.15
N VAL A 57 -6.32 13.56 -2.45
CA VAL A 57 -4.93 14.01 -2.21
C VAL A 57 -4.87 14.83 -0.94
N SER A 58 -3.90 14.49 -0.07
CA SER A 58 -3.66 15.22 1.17
C SER A 58 -2.18 15.16 1.51
N ASP A 59 -1.69 16.15 2.24
CA ASP A 59 -0.34 16.11 2.81
C ASP A 59 -0.26 15.15 4.00
N THR A 60 -1.41 14.80 4.58
CA THR A 60 -1.50 13.93 5.77
C THR A 60 -2.62 12.89 5.61
N PRO A 61 -2.56 12.01 4.58
CA PRO A 61 -3.65 11.05 4.34
C PRO A 61 -3.90 10.12 5.53
N TRP A 62 -2.86 9.81 6.29
CA TRP A 62 -2.98 8.96 7.48
C TRP A 62 -3.80 9.60 8.61
N LEU A 63 -4.03 10.92 8.56
CA LEU A 63 -4.90 11.62 9.49
C LEU A 63 -6.30 11.83 8.92
N ASP A 64 -6.41 11.98 7.61
CA ASP A 64 -7.64 12.34 6.93
C ASP A 64 -8.51 11.14 6.54
N ALA A 65 -7.89 9.99 6.28
CA ALA A 65 -8.61 8.79 5.91
C ALA A 65 -9.48 8.30 7.06
N GLY A 66 -10.76 8.08 6.77
CA GLY A 66 -11.73 7.59 7.74
C GLY A 66 -11.86 6.07 7.76
N ALA A 67 -12.82 5.58 8.54
CA ALA A 67 -13.12 4.16 8.61
C ALA A 67 -13.54 3.64 7.24
N GLY A 68 -12.95 2.53 6.81
CA GLY A 68 -13.22 1.90 5.52
C GLY A 68 -12.52 2.56 4.33
N ASP A 69 -11.85 3.71 4.54
CA ASP A 69 -11.05 4.34 3.51
C ASP A 69 -9.70 3.65 3.36
N TYR A 70 -9.15 3.67 2.15
CA TYR A 70 -7.83 3.14 1.85
C TYR A 70 -6.80 4.26 1.81
N TYR A 71 -5.59 3.96 2.23
CA TYR A 71 -4.45 4.86 2.14
C TYR A 71 -3.28 4.11 1.51
N PHE A 72 -2.86 4.54 0.31
CA PHE A 72 -1.68 4.00 -0.35
C PHE A 72 -0.46 4.79 0.10
N ALA A 73 0.33 4.20 0.98
CA ALA A 73 1.47 4.86 1.61
C ALA A 73 2.77 4.59 0.85
N GLU A 74 3.50 5.65 0.54
CA GLU A 74 4.85 5.56 -0.04
C GLU A 74 5.84 6.42 0.74
N ASP A 75 5.68 7.75 0.65
CA ASP A 75 6.59 8.72 1.28
C ASP A 75 6.09 9.27 2.62
N GLY A 76 4.81 9.05 2.93
CA GLY A 76 4.18 9.54 4.15
C GLY A 76 4.41 8.64 5.36
N GLU A 77 3.79 9.00 6.46
CA GLU A 77 3.81 8.17 7.67
C GLU A 77 2.94 6.93 7.47
N MET A 78 3.27 5.87 8.18
CA MET A 78 2.56 4.60 8.12
C MET A 78 2.19 4.14 9.53
N PRO A 79 1.09 4.69 10.10
CA PRO A 79 0.69 4.32 11.47
C PRO A 79 0.00 2.96 11.48
N VAL A 80 0.77 1.91 11.34
CA VAL A 80 0.29 0.52 11.23
C VAL A 80 -0.56 0.14 12.43
N GLU A 81 -0.20 0.61 13.62
CA GLU A 81 -0.92 0.31 14.86
C GLU A 81 -2.36 0.83 14.85
N ARG A 82 -2.68 1.80 14.01
CA ARG A 82 -4.04 2.37 13.90
C ARG A 82 -4.83 1.86 12.69
N ALA A 83 -4.20 1.04 11.84
CA ALA A 83 -4.86 0.54 10.65
C ALA A 83 -5.91 -0.53 11.00
N GLU A 84 -7.03 -0.52 10.29
CA GLU A 84 -8.07 -1.56 10.40
C GLU A 84 -7.56 -2.86 9.78
N GLN A 85 -6.88 -2.73 8.64
CA GLN A 85 -6.27 -3.83 7.90
C GLN A 85 -5.00 -3.31 7.23
N VAL A 86 -4.10 -4.23 6.89
CA VAL A 86 -2.88 -3.90 6.15
C VAL A 86 -2.82 -4.78 4.91
N TYR A 87 -2.69 -4.13 3.75
CA TYR A 87 -2.51 -4.80 2.47
C TYR A 87 -1.04 -4.63 2.07
N LEU A 88 -0.29 -5.72 2.03
CA LEU A 88 1.09 -5.72 1.53
C LEU A 88 1.10 -6.23 0.11
N TYR A 89 1.71 -5.46 -0.77
CA TYR A 89 1.93 -5.85 -2.17
C TYR A 89 3.40 -6.13 -2.36
N ARG A 90 3.74 -7.38 -2.64
CA ARG A 90 5.12 -7.80 -2.87
C ARG A 90 5.42 -7.76 -4.35
N TRP A 91 6.43 -6.96 -4.72
CA TRP A 91 6.89 -6.89 -6.10
C TRP A 91 7.49 -8.21 -6.59
N ASN A 92 7.99 -9.04 -5.64
CA ASN A 92 8.71 -10.28 -5.92
C ASN A 92 9.97 -10.01 -6.75
N ARG A 93 10.61 -8.91 -6.44
CA ARG A 93 11.89 -8.46 -7.00
C ARG A 93 12.70 -7.76 -5.92
N ALA A 94 14.02 -7.73 -6.11
CA ALA A 94 14.92 -6.95 -5.26
C ALA A 94 15.27 -5.64 -5.97
N TYR A 95 15.18 -4.54 -5.22
CA TYR A 95 15.56 -3.21 -5.69
C TYR A 95 16.51 -2.57 -4.67
N PRO A 96 17.29 -1.53 -5.06
CA PRO A 96 17.97 -0.72 -4.05
C PRO A 96 16.93 -0.09 -3.11
N GLY A 97 17.22 -0.10 -1.81
CA GLY A 97 16.29 0.46 -0.82
C GLY A 97 17.02 1.05 0.36
N ASP A 98 16.58 2.23 0.82
CA ASP A 98 17.11 2.89 2.01
C ASP A 98 16.00 3.25 3.01
N ARG A 99 14.74 2.97 2.67
CA ARG A 99 13.61 3.03 3.58
C ARG A 99 12.89 1.68 3.52
N HIS A 100 12.62 1.10 4.70
CA HIS A 100 12.08 -0.26 4.78
C HIS A 100 10.82 -0.30 5.64
N PHE A 101 9.95 -1.25 5.31
CA PHE A 101 8.78 -1.58 6.14
C PHE A 101 9.26 -2.50 7.25
N THR A 102 9.30 -1.97 8.48
CA THR A 102 9.89 -2.66 9.64
C THR A 102 8.85 -3.12 10.66
N ALA A 103 7.56 -2.87 10.42
CA ALA A 103 6.52 -3.25 11.35
C ALA A 103 6.40 -4.76 11.47
N ASP A 104 6.34 -5.26 12.72
CA ASP A 104 6.03 -6.65 13.01
C ASP A 104 4.51 -6.78 13.14
N LEU A 105 3.86 -7.18 12.06
CA LEU A 105 2.39 -7.24 12.01
C LEU A 105 1.81 -8.20 13.03
N ALA A 106 2.46 -9.34 13.27
CA ALA A 106 1.99 -10.29 14.27
C ALA A 106 2.04 -9.69 15.67
N ALA A 107 3.14 -8.99 16.01
CA ALA A 107 3.30 -8.31 17.29
C ALA A 107 2.28 -7.18 17.47
N LEU A 108 1.87 -6.54 16.37
CA LEU A 108 0.88 -5.46 16.39
C LEU A 108 -0.57 -5.96 16.37
N GLY A 109 -0.78 -7.27 16.41
CA GLY A 109 -2.11 -7.86 16.53
C GLY A 109 -2.77 -8.22 15.21
N PHE A 110 -2.00 -8.33 14.13
CA PHE A 110 -2.53 -8.73 12.82
C PHE A 110 -2.20 -10.20 12.51
N ALA A 111 -3.07 -10.81 11.71
CA ALA A 111 -2.85 -12.13 11.14
C ALA A 111 -3.13 -12.10 9.64
N LEU A 112 -2.37 -12.89 8.89
CA LEU A 112 -2.61 -13.05 7.46
C LEU A 112 -3.94 -13.76 7.23
N ALA A 113 -4.88 -13.08 6.58
CA ALA A 113 -6.21 -13.62 6.29
C ALA A 113 -6.30 -14.15 4.86
N ARG A 114 -5.56 -13.54 3.92
CA ARG A 114 -5.65 -13.90 2.52
C ARG A 114 -4.36 -13.56 1.80
N SER A 115 -3.99 -14.39 0.84
CA SER A 115 -2.87 -14.15 -0.07
C SER A 115 -3.32 -14.49 -1.48
N GLU A 116 -3.05 -13.62 -2.43
CA GLU A 116 -3.40 -13.81 -3.83
C GLU A 116 -2.29 -13.28 -4.73
N GLU A 117 -1.96 -14.05 -5.76
CA GLU A 117 -0.99 -13.63 -6.76
C GLU A 117 -1.73 -13.20 -8.03
N PHE A 118 -1.22 -12.18 -8.70
CA PHE A 118 -1.76 -11.72 -9.97
C PHE A 118 -0.63 -11.19 -10.86
N ALA A 119 -0.86 -11.28 -12.17
CA ALA A 119 0.10 -10.75 -13.14
C ALA A 119 -0.02 -9.22 -13.16
N GLY A 120 1.11 -8.53 -13.02
CA GLY A 120 1.18 -7.09 -13.21
C GLY A 120 1.35 -6.71 -14.67
N TYR A 121 1.43 -5.41 -14.94
CA TYR A 121 1.75 -4.91 -16.26
C TYR A 121 3.25 -5.01 -16.55
N SER A 122 4.08 -4.50 -15.63
CA SER A 122 5.54 -4.52 -15.74
C SER A 122 6.20 -5.50 -14.78
N HIS A 123 5.43 -6.28 -14.04
CA HIS A 123 5.88 -7.31 -13.12
C HIS A 123 5.19 -8.62 -13.46
N GLU A 124 5.95 -9.72 -13.52
CA GLU A 124 5.39 -11.02 -13.86
C GLU A 124 4.35 -11.48 -12.84
N CYS A 125 4.64 -11.26 -11.57
CA CYS A 125 3.79 -11.71 -10.49
C CYS A 125 3.89 -10.74 -9.30
N ILE A 126 2.75 -10.23 -8.86
CA ILE A 126 2.64 -9.41 -7.65
C ILE A 126 1.84 -10.22 -6.64
N THR A 127 2.29 -10.28 -5.39
CA THR A 127 1.58 -10.98 -4.33
C THR A 127 0.87 -9.96 -3.44
N GLU A 128 -0.45 -10.11 -3.32
CA GLU A 128 -1.28 -9.31 -2.41
C GLU A 128 -1.51 -10.11 -1.14
N GLU A 129 -1.09 -9.56 -0.01
CA GLU A 129 -1.31 -10.16 1.31
C GLU A 129 -2.20 -9.24 2.14
N ILE A 130 -3.31 -9.77 2.65
CA ILE A 130 -4.26 -9.01 3.46
C ILE A 130 -4.15 -9.47 4.90
N TYR A 131 -3.76 -8.55 5.76
CA TYR A 131 -3.63 -8.77 7.20
C TYR A 131 -4.80 -8.11 7.92
N VAL A 132 -5.44 -8.86 8.81
CA VAL A 132 -6.58 -8.39 9.60
C VAL A 132 -6.27 -8.50 11.08
N ARG A 133 -7.03 -7.76 11.91
CA ARG A 133 -6.86 -7.82 13.36
C ARG A 133 -7.23 -9.21 13.87
N LYS A 134 -6.41 -9.77 14.78
CA LYS A 134 -6.71 -11.03 15.46
C LYS A 134 -7.86 -10.83 16.44
N GLY A 135 -8.69 -11.86 16.56
CA GLY A 135 -9.78 -11.86 17.54
C GLY A 135 -10.99 -11.03 17.14
N GLU A 136 -11.04 -10.53 15.95
CA GLU A 136 -12.17 -9.80 15.43
C GLU A 136 -13.22 -10.73 14.80
#